data_0e9d5854a82c293c9cf99388b51eaf5d
#
_entry.id   0e9d5854a82c293c9cf99388b51eaf5d
#
_cell.length_a   1.000
_cell.length_b   1.000
_cell.length_c   1.000
_cell.angle_alpha   90.00
_cell.angle_beta   90.00
_cell.angle_gamma   90.00
#
_symmetry.space_group_name_H-M   'P 1'
#
loop_
_entity.id
_entity.type
_entity.pdbx_description
1 polymer ?
#
loop_
_entity_poly.entity_id
_entity_poly.type
_entity_poly.pdbx_seq_one_letter_code
_entity_poly.pdbx_strand_id
1 'polypeptide(L)'
;DAQESRGLGDVYKRQEEDPLYGGYRGGPAYYIHDLVEDHLKKKKRYVLPAVLFAIAGLICWCGISQVISNSVASSFKNAFSIPPLYTSIMLVILSAIIVLRKNATVKVLDFIVPVMAVCYFFITLFIIAVNLRQIPSVFARIFEEAFGLRQMAAGGFGAVLMNGVKRGLFSNEAGSGSAPCAAAAAECDRPAKAGLVQALGVFVDTIVICSCTAMIMLLSLIHI
;
A
#
# COMPACT_ATOMS: atom_id res chain seq x y z
N ASP A 1 6.84 -35.50 -0.89
CA ASP A 1 6.52 -34.54 -1.96
C ASP A 1 6.05 -33.15 -1.47
N ALA A 2 5.81 -32.94 -0.16
CA ALA A 2 5.58 -31.62 0.41
C ALA A 2 6.90 -30.85 0.70
N GLN A 3 8.04 -31.46 0.43
CA GLN A 3 9.35 -30.87 0.75
C GLN A 3 10.01 -30.15 -0.41
N GLU A 4 9.54 -30.33 -1.64
CA GLU A 4 10.10 -29.69 -2.84
C GLU A 4 9.47 -28.36 -3.24
N SER A 5 8.34 -27.96 -2.67
CA SER A 5 7.65 -26.71 -3.02
C SER A 5 8.04 -25.51 -2.13
N ARG A 6 9.18 -25.54 -1.46
CA ARG A 6 9.69 -24.44 -0.64
C ARG A 6 10.27 -23.29 -1.49
N GLY A 7 9.50 -22.87 -2.50
CA GLY A 7 9.79 -21.64 -3.24
C GLY A 7 9.36 -20.40 -2.46
N LEU A 8 9.75 -19.23 -2.95
CA LEU A 8 9.37 -17.91 -2.40
C LEU A 8 7.87 -17.80 -2.09
N GLY A 9 7.00 -18.47 -2.87
CA GLY A 9 5.57 -18.51 -2.62
C GLY A 9 5.16 -19.19 -1.31
N ASP A 10 5.88 -20.22 -0.88
CA ASP A 10 5.61 -20.94 0.38
C ASP A 10 5.92 -20.07 1.60
N VAL A 11 6.97 -19.27 1.53
CA VAL A 11 7.32 -18.31 2.59
C VAL A 11 6.25 -17.27 2.77
N TYR A 12 5.69 -16.75 1.66
CA TYR A 12 4.61 -15.76 1.70
C TYR A 12 3.28 -16.35 2.19
N LYS A 13 3.06 -17.64 2.00
CA LYS A 13 1.79 -18.29 2.33
C LYS A 13 1.85 -19.20 3.56
N ARG A 14 2.81 -19.07 4.45
CA ARG A 14 2.74 -19.73 5.75
C ARG A 14 1.54 -19.18 6.52
N GLN A 15 0.55 -20.03 6.68
CA GLN A 15 -0.74 -19.71 7.27
C GLN A 15 -0.93 -20.52 8.54
N GLU A 16 -1.38 -19.86 9.60
CA GLU A 16 -1.95 -20.49 10.77
C GLU A 16 -3.46 -20.19 10.81
N GLU A 17 -4.25 -21.15 11.27
CA GLU A 17 -5.67 -20.90 11.53
C GLU A 17 -5.83 -19.83 12.61
N ASP A 18 -6.71 -18.86 12.35
CA ASP A 18 -7.00 -17.81 13.32
C ASP A 18 -8.12 -18.27 14.26
N PRO A 19 -7.80 -18.55 15.54
CA PRO A 19 -8.78 -19.08 16.50
C PRO A 19 -9.85 -18.03 16.87
N LEU A 20 -9.61 -16.74 16.58
CA LEU A 20 -10.52 -15.67 16.99
C LEU A 20 -11.58 -15.32 15.94
N TYR A 21 -11.23 -15.46 14.65
CA TYR A 21 -12.06 -14.90 13.57
C TYR A 21 -12.43 -15.90 12.47
N GLY A 22 -11.89 -17.11 12.51
CA GLY A 22 -11.96 -18.08 11.41
C GLY A 22 -11.25 -17.54 10.16
N GLY A 23 -10.54 -18.39 9.46
CA GLY A 23 -9.68 -18.01 8.35
C GLY A 23 -8.20 -18.18 8.71
N TYR A 24 -7.33 -17.51 7.97
CA TYR A 24 -5.88 -17.70 8.09
C TYR A 24 -5.18 -16.42 8.48
N ARG A 25 -4.11 -16.56 9.24
CA ARG A 25 -3.19 -15.49 9.61
C ARG A 25 -1.75 -15.90 9.30
N GLY A 26 -0.88 -14.94 9.10
CA GLY A 26 0.53 -15.17 8.80
C GLY A 26 1.25 -13.85 8.57
N GLY A 27 2.41 -13.94 7.95
CA GLY A 27 3.22 -12.77 7.62
C GLY A 27 4.60 -12.83 8.27
N PRO A 28 5.40 -11.75 8.16
CA PRO A 28 6.81 -11.79 8.52
C PRO A 28 7.11 -12.22 9.96
N ALA A 29 6.29 -11.84 10.93
CA ALA A 29 6.48 -12.25 12.31
C ALA A 29 6.42 -13.78 12.48
N TYR A 30 5.53 -14.44 11.73
CA TYR A 30 5.34 -15.89 11.81
C TYR A 30 6.53 -16.65 11.21
N TYR A 31 6.95 -16.31 10.01
CA TYR A 31 8.08 -17.02 9.41
C TYR A 31 9.44 -16.66 10.03
N ILE A 32 9.59 -15.48 10.65
CA ILE A 32 10.77 -15.19 11.49
C ILE A 32 10.76 -16.08 12.74
N HIS A 33 9.59 -16.27 13.35
CA HIS A 33 9.44 -17.16 14.49
C HIS A 33 9.82 -18.58 14.13
N ASP A 34 9.25 -19.14 13.05
CA ASP A 34 9.52 -20.48 12.56
C ASP A 34 11.00 -20.69 12.19
N LEU A 35 11.60 -19.69 11.50
CA LEU A 35 13.01 -19.76 11.11
C LEU A 35 13.93 -19.89 12.33
N VAL A 36 13.63 -19.16 13.40
CA VAL A 36 14.43 -19.20 14.62
C VAL A 36 14.21 -20.52 15.38
N GLU A 37 12.98 -21.06 15.40
CA GLU A 37 12.70 -22.37 15.98
C GLU A 37 13.43 -23.50 15.23
N ASP A 38 13.39 -23.50 13.91
CA ASP A 38 14.10 -24.45 13.06
C ASP A 38 15.62 -24.39 13.28
N HIS A 39 16.18 -23.20 13.45
CA HIS A 39 17.62 -23.01 13.69
C HIS A 39 18.05 -23.47 15.09
N LEU A 40 17.23 -23.18 16.10
CA LEU A 40 17.52 -23.55 17.49
C LEU A 40 17.10 -24.98 17.84
N LYS A 41 16.34 -25.66 16.96
CA LYS A 41 15.74 -26.99 17.20
C LYS A 41 14.96 -27.07 18.51
N LYS A 42 14.41 -25.98 18.98
CA LYS A 42 13.62 -25.86 20.22
C LYS A 42 12.39 -25.01 19.97
N LYS A 43 11.21 -25.54 20.30
CA LYS A 43 9.97 -24.76 20.31
C LYS A 43 10.03 -23.69 21.40
N LYS A 44 9.83 -22.42 21.02
CA LYS A 44 9.75 -21.29 21.92
C LYS A 44 8.38 -20.62 21.77
N ARG A 45 7.75 -20.27 22.88
CA ARG A 45 6.47 -19.55 22.87
C ARG A 45 6.60 -18.16 22.26
N TYR A 46 7.75 -17.51 22.44
CA TYR A 46 8.02 -16.16 21.90
C TYR A 46 9.48 -16.10 21.43
N VAL A 47 9.66 -15.51 20.27
CA VAL A 47 10.96 -15.26 19.68
C VAL A 47 11.15 -13.76 19.58
N LEU A 48 12.17 -13.22 20.24
CA LEU A 48 12.40 -11.79 20.36
C LEU A 48 12.41 -11.04 19.01
N PRO A 49 13.11 -11.49 17.96
CA PRO A 49 13.06 -10.80 16.65
C PRO A 49 11.65 -10.72 16.05
N ALA A 50 10.84 -11.78 16.18
CA ALA A 50 9.46 -11.79 15.68
C ALA A 50 8.56 -10.80 16.45
N VAL A 51 8.72 -10.72 17.76
CA VAL A 51 8.00 -9.76 18.62
C VAL A 51 8.40 -8.33 18.29
N LEU A 52 9.70 -8.06 18.14
CA LEU A 52 10.19 -6.72 17.77
C LEU A 52 9.67 -6.30 16.40
N PHE A 53 9.63 -7.21 15.42
CA PHE A 53 9.06 -6.95 14.10
C PHE A 53 7.56 -6.61 14.21
N ALA A 54 6.80 -7.38 15.00
CA ALA A 54 5.37 -7.12 15.19
C ALA A 54 5.11 -5.75 15.84
N ILE A 55 5.87 -5.38 16.86
CA ILE A 55 5.76 -4.08 17.52
C ILE A 55 6.12 -2.94 16.55
N ALA A 56 7.23 -3.07 15.81
CA ALA A 56 7.63 -2.08 14.81
C ALA A 56 6.57 -1.94 13.70
N GLY A 57 5.97 -3.06 13.27
CA GLY A 57 4.85 -3.09 12.34
C GLY A 57 3.65 -2.30 12.87
N LEU A 58 3.22 -2.52 14.10
CA LEU A 58 2.10 -1.77 14.71
C LEU A 58 2.37 -0.26 14.74
N ILE A 59 3.58 0.17 15.11
CA ILE A 59 3.97 1.59 15.10
C ILE A 59 3.90 2.15 13.67
N CYS A 60 4.42 1.41 12.69
CA CYS A 60 4.36 1.80 11.28
C CYS A 60 2.91 1.97 10.80
N TRP A 61 2.03 1.01 11.08
CA TRP A 61 0.62 1.06 10.69
C TRP A 61 -0.14 2.22 11.34
N CYS A 62 0.18 2.56 12.59
CA CYS A 62 -0.35 3.76 13.23
C CYS A 62 0.05 5.03 12.47
N GLY A 63 1.33 5.14 12.08
CA GLY A 63 1.81 6.27 11.29
C GLY A 63 1.14 6.38 9.91
N ILE A 64 0.99 5.26 9.20
CA ILE A 64 0.31 5.21 7.90
C ILE A 64 -1.15 5.64 8.05
N SER A 65 -1.86 5.11 9.04
CA SER A 65 -3.26 5.47 9.32
C SER A 65 -3.43 6.96 9.61
N GLN A 66 -2.48 7.56 10.34
CA GLN A 66 -2.48 9.00 10.60
C GLN A 66 -2.31 9.83 9.32
N VAL A 67 -1.37 9.44 8.44
CA VAL A 67 -1.14 10.13 7.15
C VAL A 67 -2.39 10.06 6.27
N ILE A 68 -3.00 8.88 6.16
CA ILE A 68 -4.23 8.69 5.35
C ILE A 68 -5.37 9.52 5.92
N SER A 69 -5.62 9.46 7.24
CA SER A 69 -6.69 10.21 7.89
C SER A 69 -6.52 11.72 7.72
N ASN A 70 -5.29 12.22 7.83
CA ASN A 70 -4.98 13.63 7.61
C ASN A 70 -5.22 14.05 6.15
N SER A 71 -4.87 13.20 5.19
CA SER A 71 -5.10 13.45 3.76
C SER A 71 -6.60 13.51 3.45
N VAL A 72 -7.39 12.59 4.00
CA VAL A 72 -8.86 12.60 3.86
C VAL A 72 -9.44 13.88 4.48
N ALA A 73 -9.06 14.23 5.70
CA ALA A 73 -9.55 15.42 6.37
C ALA A 73 -9.20 16.71 5.61
N SER A 74 -7.99 16.79 5.05
CA SER A 74 -7.56 17.90 4.22
C SER A 74 -8.35 17.99 2.92
N SER A 75 -8.64 16.87 2.28
CA SER A 75 -9.45 16.81 1.06
C SER A 75 -10.88 17.30 1.32
N PHE A 76 -11.51 16.88 2.40
CA PHE A 76 -12.85 17.35 2.79
C PHE A 76 -12.86 18.84 3.13
N LYS A 77 -11.82 19.33 3.81
CA LYS A 77 -11.67 20.76 4.07
C LYS A 77 -11.58 21.57 2.76
N ASN A 78 -10.78 21.11 1.82
CA ASN A 78 -10.55 21.83 0.56
C ASN A 78 -11.77 21.77 -0.37
N ALA A 79 -12.46 20.61 -0.44
CA ALA A 79 -13.61 20.42 -1.33
C ALA A 79 -14.92 21.03 -0.78
N PHE A 80 -15.16 20.89 0.52
CA PHE A 80 -16.45 21.21 1.15
C PHE A 80 -16.34 22.25 2.27
N SER A 81 -15.15 22.78 2.55
CA SER A 81 -14.89 23.70 3.66
C SER A 81 -15.28 23.16 5.04
N ILE A 82 -15.33 21.83 5.18
CA ILE A 82 -15.65 21.14 6.43
C ILE A 82 -14.43 21.18 7.37
N PRO A 83 -14.58 21.65 8.63
CA PRO A 83 -13.48 21.63 9.58
C PRO A 83 -12.91 20.23 9.80
N PRO A 84 -11.58 20.04 9.87
CA PRO A 84 -10.94 18.73 10.00
C PRO A 84 -11.42 17.91 11.20
N LEU A 85 -11.86 18.59 12.26
CA LEU A 85 -12.38 17.96 13.48
C LEU A 85 -13.59 17.05 13.19
N TYR A 86 -14.57 17.54 12.43
CA TYR A 86 -15.76 16.75 12.10
C TYR A 86 -15.44 15.55 11.23
N THR A 87 -14.55 15.73 10.25
CA THR A 87 -14.08 14.63 9.40
C THR A 87 -13.32 13.58 10.21
N SER A 88 -12.48 14.02 11.15
CA SER A 88 -11.74 13.09 12.04
C SER A 88 -12.68 12.29 12.93
N ILE A 89 -13.69 12.92 13.53
CA ILE A 89 -14.70 12.22 14.33
C ILE A 89 -15.46 11.20 13.48
N MET A 90 -15.88 11.59 12.28
CA MET A 90 -16.53 10.68 11.34
C MET A 90 -15.66 9.48 11.01
N LEU A 91 -14.37 9.67 10.74
CA LEU A 91 -13.42 8.60 10.46
C LEU A 91 -13.23 7.66 11.65
N VAL A 92 -13.17 8.19 12.87
CA VAL A 92 -13.08 7.36 14.10
C VAL A 92 -14.31 6.50 14.27
N ILE A 93 -15.51 7.05 14.10
CA ILE A 93 -16.77 6.30 14.19
C ILE A 93 -16.82 5.21 13.11
N LEU A 94 -16.48 5.57 11.86
CA LEU A 94 -16.46 4.63 10.75
C LEU A 94 -15.46 3.49 11.00
N SER A 95 -14.26 3.81 11.46
CA SER A 95 -13.24 2.82 11.79
C SER A 95 -13.68 1.89 12.91
N ALA A 96 -14.35 2.43 13.96
CA ALA A 96 -14.90 1.61 15.04
C ALA A 96 -15.96 0.62 14.52
N ILE A 97 -16.88 1.07 13.65
CA ILE A 97 -17.89 0.20 13.02
C ILE A 97 -17.22 -0.90 12.19
N ILE A 98 -16.21 -0.54 11.41
CA ILE A 98 -15.44 -1.46 10.57
C ILE A 98 -14.76 -2.53 11.41
N VAL A 99 -14.07 -2.15 12.48
CA VAL A 99 -13.39 -3.08 13.38
C VAL A 99 -14.36 -4.02 14.09
N LEU A 100 -15.53 -3.53 14.48
CA LEU A 100 -16.54 -4.33 15.16
C LEU A 100 -17.28 -5.32 14.24
N ARG A 101 -17.32 -5.04 12.91
CA ARG A 101 -18.02 -5.88 11.91
C ARG A 101 -17.06 -6.55 10.92
N LYS A 102 -16.08 -7.28 11.39
CA LYS A 102 -14.93 -7.80 10.61
C LYS A 102 -15.28 -8.54 9.32
N ASN A 103 -16.16 -9.52 9.37
CA ASN A 103 -16.44 -10.38 8.21
C ASN A 103 -17.25 -9.67 7.10
N ALA A 104 -18.10 -8.70 7.48
CA ALA A 104 -18.84 -7.92 6.49
C ALA A 104 -17.94 -6.90 5.80
N THR A 105 -16.94 -6.37 6.51
CA THR A 105 -16.05 -5.33 6.03
C THR A 105 -15.15 -5.82 4.90
N VAL A 106 -14.56 -7.01 5.02
CA VAL A 106 -13.69 -7.58 3.98
C VAL A 106 -14.46 -7.70 2.67
N LYS A 107 -15.66 -8.29 2.70
CA LYS A 107 -16.51 -8.44 1.49
C LYS A 107 -16.91 -7.11 0.86
N VAL A 108 -17.18 -6.10 1.68
CA VAL A 108 -17.53 -4.75 1.20
C VAL A 108 -16.31 -4.08 0.56
N LEU A 109 -15.14 -4.20 1.15
CA LEU A 109 -13.88 -3.65 0.61
C LEU A 109 -13.48 -4.35 -0.69
N ASP A 110 -13.61 -5.67 -0.77
CA ASP A 110 -13.33 -6.44 -1.99
C ASP A 110 -14.15 -5.99 -3.20
N PHE A 111 -15.33 -5.41 -2.97
CA PHE A 111 -16.16 -4.85 -4.02
C PHE A 111 -15.89 -3.35 -4.26
N ILE A 112 -15.84 -2.54 -3.19
CA ILE A 112 -15.72 -1.07 -3.30
C ILE A 112 -14.36 -0.67 -3.87
N VAL A 113 -13.26 -1.30 -3.46
CA VAL A 113 -11.91 -0.90 -3.87
C VAL A 113 -11.71 -1.04 -5.40
N PRO A 114 -12.04 -2.19 -6.04
CA PRO A 114 -11.95 -2.29 -7.49
C PRO A 114 -12.84 -1.29 -8.24
N VAL A 115 -14.07 -1.09 -7.77
CA VAL A 115 -15.00 -0.12 -8.39
C VAL A 115 -14.41 1.29 -8.32
N MET A 116 -13.89 1.68 -7.17
CA MET A 116 -13.25 2.98 -6.99
C MET A 116 -12.01 3.14 -7.90
N ALA A 117 -11.18 2.11 -8.02
CA ALA A 117 -10.01 2.13 -8.89
C ALA A 117 -10.39 2.28 -10.37
N VAL A 118 -11.44 1.58 -10.81
CA VAL A 118 -11.97 1.68 -12.18
C VAL A 118 -12.53 3.08 -12.43
N CYS A 119 -13.34 3.63 -11.53
CA CYS A 119 -13.85 4.99 -11.62
C CYS A 119 -12.72 6.01 -11.70
N TYR A 120 -11.70 5.87 -10.85
CA TYR A 120 -10.52 6.75 -10.84
C TYR A 120 -9.77 6.69 -12.18
N PHE A 121 -9.59 5.50 -12.72
CA PHE A 121 -8.97 5.30 -14.03
C PHE A 121 -9.74 5.99 -15.16
N PHE A 122 -11.06 5.83 -15.21
CA PHE A 122 -11.89 6.50 -16.23
C PHE A 122 -11.92 8.02 -16.09
N ILE A 123 -11.98 8.54 -14.86
CA ILE A 123 -11.86 10.00 -14.62
C ILE A 123 -10.51 10.50 -15.14
N THR A 124 -9.43 9.77 -14.89
CA THR A 124 -8.10 10.14 -15.40
C THR A 124 -8.06 10.14 -16.93
N LEU A 125 -8.60 9.10 -17.56
CA LEU A 125 -8.68 9.05 -19.02
C LEU A 125 -9.47 10.22 -19.59
N PHE A 126 -10.57 10.59 -18.95
CA PHE A 126 -11.36 11.76 -19.33
C PHE A 126 -10.55 13.05 -19.23
N ILE A 127 -9.84 13.27 -18.12
CA ILE A 127 -8.97 14.44 -17.94
C ILE A 127 -7.87 14.48 -18.99
N ILE A 128 -7.23 13.35 -19.28
CA ILE A 128 -6.22 13.22 -20.32
C ILE A 128 -6.81 13.56 -21.70
N ALA A 129 -7.98 13.02 -22.02
CA ALA A 129 -8.64 13.23 -23.32
C ALA A 129 -9.00 14.71 -23.54
N VAL A 130 -9.48 15.41 -22.53
CA VAL A 130 -9.79 16.84 -22.59
C VAL A 130 -8.53 17.68 -22.75
N ASN A 131 -7.39 17.23 -22.19
CA ASN A 131 -6.13 17.98 -22.15
C ASN A 131 -5.04 17.38 -23.07
N LEU A 132 -5.41 16.68 -24.13
CA LEU A 132 -4.48 15.99 -25.04
C LEU A 132 -3.36 16.90 -25.57
N ARG A 133 -3.67 18.18 -25.82
CA ARG A 133 -2.70 19.16 -26.32
C ARG A 133 -1.59 19.49 -25.31
N GLN A 134 -1.85 19.28 -24.04
CA GLN A 134 -0.89 19.61 -22.97
C GLN A 134 0.00 18.42 -22.59
N ILE A 135 -0.32 17.20 -23.03
CA ILE A 135 0.45 15.99 -22.71
C ILE A 135 1.92 16.10 -23.11
N PRO A 136 2.26 16.55 -24.32
CA PRO A 136 3.68 16.71 -24.69
C PRO A 136 4.43 17.66 -23.76
N SER A 137 3.79 18.74 -23.31
CA SER A 137 4.41 19.70 -22.37
C SER A 137 4.58 19.12 -20.97
N VAL A 138 3.66 18.25 -20.52
CA VAL A 138 3.79 17.51 -19.27
C VAL A 138 5.00 16.59 -19.30
N PHE A 139 5.15 15.80 -20.35
CA PHE A 139 6.31 14.94 -20.50
C PHE A 139 7.62 15.72 -20.60
N ALA A 140 7.66 16.78 -21.42
CA ALA A 140 8.83 17.65 -21.51
C ALA A 140 9.22 18.20 -20.13
N ARG A 141 8.25 18.65 -19.33
CA ARG A 141 8.47 19.15 -17.97
C ARG A 141 8.99 18.05 -17.03
N ILE A 142 8.44 16.84 -17.10
CA ILE A 142 8.93 15.69 -16.31
C ILE A 142 10.42 15.45 -16.61
N PHE A 143 10.81 15.39 -17.88
CA PHE A 143 12.20 15.18 -18.27
C PHE A 143 13.10 16.37 -17.89
N GLU A 144 12.63 17.59 -18.10
CA GLU A 144 13.37 18.79 -17.73
C GLU A 144 13.60 18.88 -16.22
N GLU A 145 12.58 18.59 -15.42
CA GLU A 145 12.69 18.60 -13.95
C GLU A 145 13.49 17.41 -13.42
N ALA A 146 13.40 16.23 -14.03
CA ALA A 146 14.17 15.05 -13.62
C ALA A 146 15.68 15.19 -13.90
N PHE A 147 16.04 15.83 -15.02
CA PHE A 147 17.43 16.01 -15.44
C PHE A 147 17.90 17.47 -15.37
N GLY A 148 17.07 18.38 -14.89
CA GLY A 148 17.35 19.81 -14.86
C GLY A 148 18.41 20.20 -13.85
N LEU A 149 19.48 20.85 -14.31
CA LEU A 149 20.57 21.36 -13.49
C LEU A 149 20.12 22.40 -12.43
N ARG A 150 19.00 23.09 -12.66
CA ARG A 150 18.45 24.07 -11.74
C ARG A 150 17.98 23.46 -10.40
N GLN A 151 17.28 22.34 -10.45
CA GLN A 151 16.82 21.64 -9.26
C GLN A 151 17.98 20.98 -8.52
N MET A 152 18.99 20.51 -9.25
CA MET A 152 20.22 19.97 -8.67
C MET A 152 20.99 21.03 -7.87
N ALA A 153 20.98 22.27 -8.33
CA ALA A 153 21.66 23.37 -7.64
C ALA A 153 20.86 23.95 -6.46
N ALA A 154 19.52 24.01 -6.54
CA ALA A 154 18.68 24.65 -5.55
C ALA A 154 18.31 23.76 -4.34
N GLY A 155 18.13 22.44 -4.55
CA GLY A 155 17.64 21.53 -3.49
C GLY A 155 18.62 20.44 -3.07
N GLY A 156 19.79 20.35 -3.70
CA GLY A 156 20.68 19.22 -3.56
C GLY A 156 20.09 17.95 -4.22
N PHE A 157 20.80 17.41 -5.20
CA PHE A 157 20.40 16.20 -5.94
C PHE A 157 19.98 15.04 -5.02
N GLY A 158 20.67 14.90 -3.87
CA GLY A 158 20.37 13.87 -2.90
C GLY A 158 18.98 14.01 -2.26
N ALA A 159 18.51 15.22 -2.00
CA ALA A 159 17.20 15.44 -1.37
C ALA A 159 16.06 15.12 -2.36
N VAL A 160 16.19 15.51 -3.61
CA VAL A 160 15.19 15.23 -4.67
C VAL A 160 15.11 13.74 -4.93
N LEU A 161 16.26 13.09 -5.13
CA LEU A 161 16.35 11.64 -5.32
C LEU A 161 15.76 10.87 -4.12
N MET A 162 16.14 11.27 -2.91
CA MET A 162 15.65 10.63 -1.69
C MET A 162 14.12 10.75 -1.54
N ASN A 163 13.55 11.91 -1.86
CA ASN A 163 12.09 12.09 -1.83
C ASN A 163 11.39 11.22 -2.87
N GLY A 164 11.91 11.11 -4.08
CA GLY A 164 11.38 10.23 -5.11
C GLY A 164 11.41 8.76 -4.70
N VAL A 165 12.55 8.28 -4.19
CA VAL A 165 12.71 6.91 -3.71
C VAL A 165 11.76 6.62 -2.53
N LYS A 166 11.69 7.52 -1.54
CA LYS A 166 10.77 7.36 -0.39
C LYS A 166 9.32 7.26 -0.83
N ARG A 167 8.88 8.07 -1.79
CA ARG A 167 7.51 8.05 -2.31
C ARG A 167 7.21 6.76 -3.07
N GLY A 168 8.12 6.29 -3.91
CA GLY A 168 7.97 5.02 -4.62
C GLY A 168 7.91 3.81 -3.67
N LEU A 169 8.78 3.75 -2.68
CA LEU A 169 8.77 2.70 -1.66
C LEU A 169 7.49 2.73 -0.82
N PHE A 170 6.96 3.91 -0.52
CA PHE A 170 5.72 4.06 0.23
C PHE A 170 4.51 3.54 -0.55
N SER A 171 4.38 3.85 -1.84
CA SER A 171 3.27 3.38 -2.69
C SER A 171 3.25 1.86 -2.82
N ASN A 172 4.41 1.25 -3.02
CA ASN A 172 4.53 -0.21 -3.19
C ASN A 172 4.61 -0.98 -1.86
N GLU A 173 4.55 -0.27 -0.71
CA GLU A 173 4.72 -0.86 0.63
C GLU A 173 5.95 -1.78 0.75
N ALA A 174 6.99 -1.48 -0.02
CA ALA A 174 8.18 -2.31 -0.12
C ALA A 174 8.89 -2.43 1.23
N GLY A 175 8.99 -3.65 1.74
CA GLY A 175 9.65 -3.97 3.01
C GLY A 175 8.79 -3.76 4.26
N SER A 176 7.54 -3.28 4.15
CA SER A 176 6.65 -3.11 5.32
C SER A 176 6.07 -4.42 5.85
N GLY A 177 6.04 -5.47 5.01
CA GLY A 177 5.49 -6.77 5.39
C GLY A 177 3.97 -6.90 5.20
N SER A 178 3.30 -5.89 4.65
CA SER A 178 1.86 -5.90 4.39
C SER A 178 1.47 -6.94 3.33
N ALA A 179 2.20 -7.02 2.23
CA ALA A 179 1.94 -7.98 1.17
C ALA A 179 2.00 -9.45 1.65
N PRO A 180 3.01 -9.89 2.44
CA PRO A 180 3.00 -11.21 3.06
C PRO A 180 1.82 -11.46 4.00
N CYS A 181 1.39 -10.45 4.77
CA CYS A 181 0.23 -10.58 5.65
C CYS A 181 -1.06 -10.76 4.83
N ALA A 182 -1.23 -9.97 3.75
CA ALA A 182 -2.37 -10.11 2.85
C ALA A 182 -2.38 -11.45 2.12
N ALA A 183 -1.22 -11.90 1.63
CA ALA A 183 -1.07 -13.21 1.00
C ALA A 183 -1.39 -14.37 1.94
N ALA A 184 -1.04 -14.24 3.22
CA ALA A 184 -1.35 -15.25 4.24
C ALA A 184 -2.86 -15.32 4.54
N ALA A 185 -3.56 -14.18 4.50
CA ALA A 185 -5.01 -14.13 4.71
C ALA A 185 -5.83 -14.61 3.50
N ALA A 186 -5.23 -14.63 2.30
CA ALA A 186 -5.91 -15.02 1.07
C ALA A 186 -6.05 -16.55 0.95
N GLU A 187 -7.25 -17.01 0.61
CA GLU A 187 -7.48 -18.41 0.25
C GLU A 187 -6.96 -18.70 -1.16
N CYS A 188 -5.97 -19.55 -1.27
CA CYS A 188 -5.33 -19.89 -2.54
C CYS A 188 -4.90 -21.36 -2.55
N ASP A 189 -5.20 -22.07 -3.62
CA ASP A 189 -4.82 -23.51 -3.76
C ASP A 189 -3.31 -23.71 -3.88
N ARG A 190 -2.60 -22.72 -4.41
CA ARG A 190 -1.15 -22.80 -4.67
C ARG A 190 -0.44 -21.50 -4.26
N PRO A 191 0.67 -21.59 -3.50
CA PRO A 191 1.46 -20.41 -3.10
C PRO A 191 1.93 -19.56 -4.28
N ALA A 192 2.27 -20.16 -5.41
CA ALA A 192 2.71 -19.47 -6.61
C ALA A 192 1.62 -18.51 -7.18
N LYS A 193 0.34 -18.87 -7.07
CA LYS A 193 -0.75 -17.98 -7.48
C LYS A 193 -0.79 -16.72 -6.62
N ALA A 194 -0.63 -16.85 -5.30
CA ALA A 194 -0.58 -15.71 -4.40
C ALA A 194 0.59 -14.77 -4.76
N GLY A 195 1.77 -15.32 -5.06
CA GLY A 195 2.94 -14.54 -5.49
C GLY A 195 2.70 -13.81 -6.82
N LEU A 196 2.08 -14.46 -7.80
CA LEU A 196 1.75 -13.82 -9.09
C LEU A 196 0.72 -12.71 -8.94
N VAL A 197 -0.31 -12.90 -8.11
CA VAL A 197 -1.32 -11.86 -7.83
C VAL A 197 -0.67 -10.64 -7.16
N GLN A 198 0.24 -10.86 -6.21
CA GLN A 198 0.97 -9.76 -5.57
C GLN A 198 1.87 -9.03 -6.57
N ALA A 199 2.60 -9.74 -7.42
CA ALA A 199 3.42 -9.12 -8.47
C ALA A 199 2.59 -8.30 -9.45
N LEU A 200 1.42 -8.83 -9.89
CA LEU A 200 0.49 -8.12 -10.74
C LEU A 200 -0.08 -6.88 -10.03
N GLY A 201 -0.42 -7.01 -8.74
CA GLY A 201 -0.90 -5.89 -7.93
C GLY A 201 0.09 -4.73 -7.89
N VAL A 202 1.37 -5.01 -7.63
CA VAL A 202 2.44 -4.00 -7.64
C VAL A 202 2.60 -3.37 -9.03
N PHE A 203 2.52 -4.16 -10.10
CA PHE A 203 2.60 -3.64 -11.46
C PHE A 203 1.43 -2.69 -11.77
N VAL A 204 0.20 -3.08 -11.45
CA VAL A 204 -1.00 -2.25 -11.67
C VAL A 204 -0.94 -0.98 -10.83
N ASP A 205 -0.56 -1.07 -9.57
CA ASP A 205 -0.42 0.11 -8.71
C ASP A 205 0.61 1.09 -9.28
N THR A 206 1.80 0.61 -9.60
CA THR A 206 2.90 1.46 -10.04
C THR A 206 2.67 2.04 -11.43
N ILE A 207 2.30 1.21 -12.41
CA ILE A 207 2.22 1.64 -13.81
C ILE A 207 0.88 2.31 -14.11
N VAL A 208 -0.22 1.83 -13.54
CA VAL A 208 -1.53 2.40 -13.84
C VAL A 208 -1.92 3.48 -12.84
N ILE A 209 -2.06 3.15 -11.56
CA ILE A 209 -2.62 4.07 -10.56
C ILE A 209 -1.68 5.24 -10.28
N CYS A 210 -0.40 5.00 -10.07
CA CYS A 210 0.56 6.08 -9.82
C CYS A 210 0.74 6.99 -11.04
N SER A 211 0.71 6.43 -12.27
CA SER A 211 0.76 7.24 -13.50
C SER A 211 -0.50 8.08 -13.67
N CYS A 212 -1.69 7.55 -13.35
CA CYS A 212 -2.93 8.30 -13.31
C CYS A 212 -2.82 9.50 -12.35
N THR A 213 -2.34 9.27 -11.15
CA THR A 213 -2.17 10.32 -10.14
C THR A 213 -1.18 11.38 -10.61
N ALA A 214 -0.05 10.96 -11.17
CA ALA A 214 0.96 11.89 -11.69
C ALA A 214 0.39 12.76 -12.82
N MET A 215 -0.36 12.18 -13.75
CA MET A 215 -0.99 12.93 -14.86
C MET A 215 -2.01 13.94 -14.35
N ILE A 216 -2.89 13.56 -13.40
CA ILE A 216 -3.86 14.49 -12.81
C ILE A 216 -3.14 15.66 -12.13
N MET A 217 -2.12 15.38 -11.33
CA MET A 217 -1.38 16.42 -10.60
C MET A 217 -0.66 17.38 -11.56
N LEU A 218 0.03 16.86 -12.58
CA LEU A 218 0.80 17.69 -13.51
C LEU A 218 -0.08 18.51 -14.43
N LEU A 219 -1.20 17.94 -14.90
CA LEU A 219 -2.19 18.68 -15.68
C LEU A 219 -2.87 19.75 -14.84
N SER A 220 -3.19 19.49 -13.56
CA SER A 220 -3.74 20.49 -12.64
C SER A 220 -2.78 21.65 -12.39
N LEU A 221 -1.48 21.40 -12.24
CA LEU A 221 -0.47 22.43 -12.02
C LEU A 221 -0.21 23.33 -13.24
N ILE A 222 -0.57 22.89 -14.45
CA ILE A 222 -0.45 23.71 -15.66
C ILE A 222 -1.61 24.71 -15.76
N HIS A 223 -2.73 24.46 -15.07
CA HIS A 223 -3.89 25.33 -15.05
C HIS A 223 -3.89 26.38 -13.92
N ILE A 224 -2.95 26.33 -13.00
CA ILE A 224 -2.72 27.31 -11.95
C ILE A 224 -1.55 28.20 -12.33
#